data_126894cabe76058bc637b8de207ab578
#
_entry.id   126894cabe76058bc637b8de207ab578
#
_cell.length_a   1.000
_cell.length_b   1.000
_cell.length_c   1.000
_cell.angle_alpha   90.00
_cell.angle_beta   90.00
_cell.angle_gamma   90.00
#
_symmetry.space_group_name_H-M   'P 1'
#
loop_
_entity.id
_entity.type
_entity.pdbx_description
1 polymer ?
#
loop_
_entity_poly.entity_id
_entity_poly.type
_entity_poly.pdbx_seq_one_letter_code
_entity_poly.pdbx_strand_id
1 'polypeptide(L)'
;MGYWFTSSLETYYSFSNINNTNNIFKYSIDNGITWKTITLPPGAYEIEQINSEIKRLMLPDVGIEILVNTVTLGSIVDITAPTYRVDFTVANSISSVLGFNPQILTEGYNVSDTVVNILDVNTILVNCNIVNNSYLKGSHAPILYSFFPNVKPGRKIVKEPSTIAYLAVNQKYIPNIRIWLTDQDGNIIDFRGEVITYRLHMKQL
;
A
#
# COMPACT_ATOMS: atom_id res chain seq x y z
N MET A 1 23.20 0.99 31.49
CA MET A 1 22.14 1.24 30.49
C MET A 1 22.28 0.24 29.37
N GLY A 2 21.18 -0.33 28.88
CA GLY A 2 21.22 -1.26 27.74
C GLY A 2 20.89 -0.51 26.45
N TYR A 3 21.40 -1.02 25.33
CA TYR A 3 21.09 -0.51 23.99
C TYR A 3 20.57 -1.65 23.13
N TRP A 4 19.56 -1.36 22.30
CA TRP A 4 18.94 -2.34 21.43
C TRP A 4 19.01 -1.92 19.97
N PHE A 5 19.11 -2.90 19.07
CA PHE A 5 18.93 -2.69 17.65
C PHE A 5 18.26 -3.91 17.00
N THR A 6 17.66 -3.72 15.85
CA THR A 6 17.18 -4.81 15.00
C THR A 6 18.36 -5.45 14.29
N SER A 7 18.62 -6.77 14.49
CA SER A 7 19.64 -7.50 13.74
C SER A 7 19.10 -8.16 12.50
N SER A 8 17.83 -8.58 12.49
CA SER A 8 17.13 -9.03 11.29
C SER A 8 15.62 -8.97 11.48
N LEU A 9 14.92 -8.83 10.36
CA LEU A 9 13.47 -8.92 10.25
C LEU A 9 13.13 -9.76 9.01
N GLU A 10 12.21 -10.70 9.18
CA GLU A 10 11.69 -11.52 8.09
C GLU A 10 10.17 -11.52 8.15
N THR A 11 9.54 -11.30 7.00
CA THR A 11 8.09 -11.36 6.80
C THR A 11 7.77 -11.53 5.33
N TYR A 12 6.49 -11.42 4.93
CA TYR A 12 6.06 -11.42 3.54
C TYR A 12 5.40 -10.10 3.16
N TYR A 13 5.53 -9.71 1.89
CA TYR A 13 4.78 -8.59 1.32
C TYR A 13 3.34 -9.06 1.05
N SER A 14 2.51 -9.08 2.09
CA SER A 14 1.12 -9.56 2.04
C SER A 14 0.08 -8.46 2.25
N PHE A 15 0.52 -7.27 2.67
CA PHE A 15 -0.37 -6.12 2.88
C PHE A 15 -0.95 -5.62 1.55
N SER A 16 -2.25 -5.26 1.61
CA SER A 16 -3.03 -4.89 0.43
C SER A 16 -2.90 -3.40 0.10
N ASN A 17 -2.84 -3.09 -1.21
CA ASN A 17 -3.02 -1.73 -1.72
C ASN A 17 -4.47 -1.48 -2.20
N ILE A 18 -5.22 -2.54 -2.48
CA ILE A 18 -6.66 -2.50 -2.70
C ILE A 18 -7.36 -3.08 -1.47
N ASN A 19 -8.24 -2.30 -0.86
CA ASN A 19 -8.99 -2.67 0.32
C ASN A 19 -10.42 -2.09 0.25
N ASN A 20 -11.22 -2.28 1.29
CA ASN A 20 -12.63 -1.87 1.29
C ASN A 20 -12.87 -0.35 1.19
N THR A 21 -11.82 0.47 1.26
CA THR A 21 -11.92 1.93 1.15
C THR A 21 -11.58 2.46 -0.25
N ASN A 22 -11.09 1.60 -1.18
CA ASN A 22 -10.63 2.00 -2.50
C ASN A 22 -10.82 0.92 -3.59
N ASN A 23 -11.80 0.04 -3.46
CA ASN A 23 -11.98 -1.13 -4.32
C ASN A 23 -13.19 -1.07 -5.25
N ILE A 24 -13.83 0.08 -5.37
CA ILE A 24 -15.01 0.24 -6.22
C ILE A 24 -14.61 0.78 -7.59
N PHE A 25 -15.05 0.05 -8.64
CA PHE A 25 -14.99 0.50 -10.02
C PHE A 25 -16.41 0.55 -10.58
N LYS A 26 -16.89 1.76 -10.95
CA LYS A 26 -18.24 1.98 -11.43
C LYS A 26 -18.21 2.43 -12.88
N TYR A 27 -19.01 1.78 -13.75
CA TYR A 27 -19.04 2.06 -15.17
C TYR A 27 -20.47 1.98 -15.73
N SER A 28 -20.66 2.57 -16.89
CA SER A 28 -21.89 2.53 -17.68
C SER A 28 -21.56 2.14 -19.12
N ILE A 29 -22.50 1.48 -19.80
CA ILE A 29 -22.40 1.11 -21.21
C ILE A 29 -23.40 1.88 -22.09
N ASP A 30 -24.21 2.74 -21.51
CA ASP A 30 -25.36 3.43 -22.12
C ASP A 30 -25.38 4.94 -21.83
N ASN A 31 -24.20 5.60 -21.91
CA ASN A 31 -24.00 7.04 -21.66
C ASN A 31 -24.38 7.50 -20.24
N GLY A 32 -24.30 6.63 -19.24
CA GLY A 32 -24.58 6.98 -17.86
C GLY A 32 -26.06 6.87 -17.49
N ILE A 33 -26.90 6.24 -18.32
CA ILE A 33 -28.32 6.00 -18.00
C ILE A 33 -28.42 4.93 -16.93
N THR A 34 -27.68 3.82 -17.11
CA THR A 34 -27.55 2.78 -16.09
C THR A 34 -26.10 2.59 -15.67
N TRP A 35 -25.90 2.28 -14.39
CA TRP A 35 -24.58 2.11 -13.83
C TRP A 35 -24.39 0.72 -13.25
N LYS A 36 -23.27 0.11 -13.58
CA LYS A 36 -22.79 -1.16 -13.03
C LYS A 36 -21.64 -0.89 -12.06
N THR A 37 -21.58 -1.66 -10.98
CA THR A 37 -20.54 -1.53 -9.97
C THR A 37 -19.77 -2.83 -9.85
N ILE A 38 -18.45 -2.75 -9.92
CA ILE A 38 -17.51 -3.84 -9.63
C ILE A 38 -16.85 -3.56 -8.31
N THR A 39 -16.76 -4.58 -7.47
CA THR A 39 -15.97 -4.55 -6.23
C THR A 39 -14.78 -5.47 -6.42
N LEU A 40 -13.56 -4.91 -6.44
CA LEU A 40 -12.34 -5.71 -6.50
C LEU A 40 -12.10 -6.38 -5.14
N PRO A 41 -11.69 -7.66 -5.13
CA PRO A 41 -11.25 -8.31 -3.89
C PRO A 41 -10.06 -7.57 -3.27
N PRO A 42 -10.01 -7.42 -1.95
CA PRO A 42 -8.84 -6.86 -1.29
C PRO A 42 -7.58 -7.66 -1.59
N GLY A 43 -6.50 -6.98 -1.96
CA GLY A 43 -5.26 -7.62 -2.37
C GLY A 43 -4.13 -6.65 -2.68
N ALA A 44 -2.97 -7.21 -3.01
CA ALA A 44 -1.82 -6.46 -3.49
C ALA A 44 -1.75 -6.60 -5.01
N TYR A 45 -2.01 -5.51 -5.73
CA TYR A 45 -2.14 -5.49 -7.19
C TYR A 45 -1.10 -4.58 -7.82
N GLU A 46 -0.57 -5.02 -8.94
CA GLU A 46 0.05 -4.16 -9.97
C GLU A 46 -1.06 -3.64 -10.90
N ILE A 47 -0.81 -2.57 -11.66
CA ILE A 47 -1.83 -1.97 -12.56
C ILE A 47 -2.37 -2.99 -13.58
N GLU A 48 -1.50 -3.83 -14.12
CA GLU A 48 -1.88 -4.87 -15.08
C GLU A 48 -2.81 -5.93 -14.45
N GLN A 49 -2.63 -6.22 -13.17
CA GLN A 49 -3.50 -7.14 -12.43
C GLN A 49 -4.86 -6.48 -12.15
N ILE A 50 -4.88 -5.18 -11.82
CA ILE A 50 -6.13 -4.40 -11.70
C ILE A 50 -6.90 -4.44 -13.02
N ASN A 51 -6.22 -4.16 -14.15
CA ASN A 51 -6.82 -4.23 -15.48
C ASN A 51 -7.42 -5.61 -15.78
N SER A 52 -6.64 -6.66 -15.52
CA SER A 52 -7.07 -8.04 -15.77
C SER A 52 -8.29 -8.42 -14.94
N GLU A 53 -8.33 -8.02 -13.66
CA GLU A 53 -9.44 -8.33 -12.77
C GLU A 53 -10.69 -7.54 -13.13
N ILE A 54 -10.57 -6.25 -13.47
CA ILE A 54 -11.69 -5.43 -13.95
C ILE A 54 -12.25 -6.02 -15.23
N LYS A 55 -11.42 -6.36 -16.23
CA LYS A 55 -11.86 -6.99 -17.47
C LYS A 55 -12.61 -8.30 -17.22
N ARG A 56 -12.12 -9.13 -16.30
CA ARG A 56 -12.78 -10.38 -15.92
C ARG A 56 -14.16 -10.14 -15.30
N LEU A 57 -14.30 -9.16 -14.43
CA LEU A 57 -15.52 -8.84 -13.71
C LEU A 57 -16.53 -8.07 -14.59
N MET A 58 -16.07 -7.41 -15.64
CA MET A 58 -16.92 -6.71 -16.60
C MET A 58 -17.62 -7.65 -17.58
N LEU A 59 -17.12 -8.85 -17.81
CA LEU A 59 -17.68 -9.75 -18.84
C LEU A 59 -19.21 -9.90 -18.73
N PRO A 60 -19.93 -9.86 -19.87
CA PRO A 60 -19.45 -9.79 -21.26
C PRO A 60 -19.13 -8.40 -21.79
N ASP A 61 -19.23 -7.34 -20.98
CA ASP A 61 -18.94 -5.99 -21.42
C ASP A 61 -17.42 -5.86 -21.69
N VAL A 62 -17.07 -5.21 -22.79
CA VAL A 62 -15.70 -4.95 -23.22
C VAL A 62 -15.58 -3.51 -23.69
N GLY A 63 -14.38 -2.94 -23.71
CA GLY A 63 -14.18 -1.58 -24.23
C GLY A 63 -13.66 -0.58 -23.18
N ILE A 64 -13.24 -1.08 -22.01
CA ILE A 64 -12.47 -0.31 -21.04
C ILE A 64 -11.17 -1.06 -20.76
N GLU A 65 -10.05 -0.34 -20.82
CA GLU A 65 -8.73 -0.86 -20.51
C GLU A 65 -7.97 0.10 -19.61
N ILE A 66 -7.25 -0.46 -18.63
CA ILE A 66 -6.38 0.30 -17.74
C ILE A 66 -4.93 -0.01 -18.11
N LEU A 67 -4.17 1.01 -18.46
CA LEU A 67 -2.80 0.91 -18.93
C LEU A 67 -1.86 1.68 -18.01
N VAL A 68 -0.60 1.23 -17.97
CA VAL A 68 0.47 1.98 -17.29
C VAL A 68 0.99 3.09 -18.20
N ASN A 69 1.10 4.30 -17.68
CA ASN A 69 1.84 5.37 -18.32
C ASN A 69 3.24 5.46 -17.70
N THR A 70 4.21 4.82 -18.34
CA THR A 70 5.60 4.75 -17.83
C THR A 70 6.33 6.08 -17.89
N VAL A 71 5.85 7.04 -18.66
CA VAL A 71 6.48 8.38 -18.80
C VAL A 71 6.08 9.27 -17.62
N THR A 72 4.79 9.28 -17.29
CA THR A 72 4.26 10.13 -16.20
C THR A 72 4.18 9.40 -14.86
N LEU A 73 4.50 8.10 -14.83
CA LEU A 73 4.29 7.19 -13.70
C LEU A 73 2.81 7.13 -13.24
N GLY A 74 1.91 7.47 -14.15
CA GLY A 74 0.47 7.49 -13.96
C GLY A 74 -0.19 6.26 -14.57
N SER A 75 -1.51 6.33 -14.71
CA SER A 75 -2.30 5.36 -15.47
C SER A 75 -3.09 6.02 -16.60
N ILE A 76 -3.58 5.20 -17.51
CA ILE A 76 -4.49 5.60 -18.57
C ILE A 76 -5.71 4.70 -18.47
N VAL A 77 -6.89 5.30 -18.51
CA VAL A 77 -8.15 4.56 -18.73
C VAL A 77 -8.56 4.81 -20.16
N ASP A 78 -8.37 3.79 -21.01
CA ASP A 78 -8.79 3.81 -22.42
C ASP A 78 -10.21 3.28 -22.54
N ILE A 79 -11.11 4.14 -23.03
CA ILE A 79 -12.52 3.81 -23.25
C ILE A 79 -12.77 3.84 -24.75
N THR A 80 -12.85 2.66 -25.37
CA THR A 80 -12.94 2.52 -26.83
C THR A 80 -14.39 2.60 -27.35
N ALA A 81 -15.39 2.43 -26.48
CA ALA A 81 -16.81 2.44 -26.85
C ALA A 81 -17.45 3.80 -26.53
N PRO A 82 -18.08 4.48 -27.51
CA PRO A 82 -18.55 5.87 -27.35
C PRO A 82 -19.68 6.03 -26.31
N THR A 83 -20.38 4.94 -25.98
CA THR A 83 -21.44 4.94 -24.96
C THR A 83 -20.94 4.60 -23.56
N TYR A 84 -19.69 4.21 -23.42
CA TYR A 84 -19.13 3.81 -22.12
C TYR A 84 -18.71 5.03 -21.31
N ARG A 85 -18.87 4.91 -20.00
CA ARG A 85 -18.44 5.91 -19.00
C ARG A 85 -17.85 5.19 -17.80
N VAL A 86 -16.88 5.84 -17.15
CA VAL A 86 -16.36 5.40 -15.85
C VAL A 86 -16.60 6.51 -14.83
N ASP A 87 -17.18 6.16 -13.69
CA ASP A 87 -17.53 7.10 -12.63
C ASP A 87 -16.59 6.94 -11.44
N PHE A 88 -15.66 7.85 -11.30
CA PHE A 88 -14.71 7.94 -10.18
C PHE A 88 -15.17 8.88 -9.05
N THR A 89 -16.40 9.41 -9.11
CA THR A 89 -16.96 10.29 -8.06
C THR A 89 -17.54 9.52 -6.88
N VAL A 90 -17.68 8.20 -7.00
CA VAL A 90 -18.28 7.36 -5.97
C VAL A 90 -17.38 7.16 -4.77
N ALA A 91 -17.96 6.93 -3.60
CA ALA A 91 -17.22 6.57 -2.41
C ALA A 91 -16.45 5.26 -2.61
N ASN A 92 -15.28 5.14 -1.99
CA ASN A 92 -14.40 3.97 -2.08
C ASN A 92 -13.95 3.64 -3.52
N SER A 93 -13.93 4.64 -4.40
CA SER A 93 -13.48 4.49 -5.77
C SER A 93 -12.00 4.10 -5.84
N ILE A 94 -11.64 3.27 -6.81
CA ILE A 94 -10.25 2.92 -7.14
C ILE A 94 -9.47 4.10 -7.75
N SER A 95 -10.13 5.23 -8.00
CA SER A 95 -9.52 6.39 -8.66
C SER A 95 -8.22 6.85 -8.00
N SER A 96 -8.16 6.89 -6.67
CA SER A 96 -6.98 7.32 -5.93
C SER A 96 -5.77 6.40 -6.15
N VAL A 97 -6.00 5.09 -6.33
CA VAL A 97 -4.94 4.12 -6.64
C VAL A 97 -4.42 4.34 -8.06
N LEU A 98 -5.33 4.63 -9.00
CA LEU A 98 -5.03 4.89 -10.40
C LEU A 98 -4.49 6.30 -10.67
N GLY A 99 -4.50 7.20 -9.68
CA GLY A 99 -4.03 8.58 -9.81
C GLY A 99 -5.04 9.55 -10.40
N PHE A 100 -6.34 9.22 -10.40
CA PHE A 100 -7.41 10.11 -10.88
C PHE A 100 -8.08 10.88 -9.75
N ASN A 101 -8.37 12.15 -10.01
CA ASN A 101 -9.32 12.90 -9.21
C ASN A 101 -10.76 12.37 -9.42
N PRO A 102 -11.69 12.61 -8.47
CA PRO A 102 -13.10 12.26 -8.66
C PRO A 102 -13.71 12.95 -9.88
N GLN A 103 -14.02 12.18 -10.92
CA GLN A 103 -14.58 12.66 -12.19
C GLN A 103 -15.29 11.53 -12.95
N ILE A 104 -16.06 11.88 -13.96
CA ILE A 104 -16.63 10.91 -14.91
C ILE A 104 -15.79 10.93 -16.18
N LEU A 105 -15.24 9.78 -16.54
CA LEU A 105 -14.44 9.60 -17.76
C LEU A 105 -15.37 9.23 -18.93
N THR A 106 -15.00 9.69 -20.12
CA THR A 106 -15.69 9.46 -21.37
C THR A 106 -14.78 8.75 -22.38
N GLU A 107 -15.30 8.45 -23.57
CA GLU A 107 -14.54 7.87 -24.68
C GLU A 107 -13.17 8.51 -24.88
N GLY A 108 -12.17 7.68 -25.15
CA GLY A 108 -10.80 8.05 -25.46
C GLY A 108 -9.78 7.69 -24.38
N TYR A 109 -8.58 8.19 -24.56
CA TYR A 109 -7.46 8.01 -23.63
C TYR A 109 -7.54 9.04 -22.51
N ASN A 110 -8.02 8.61 -21.34
CA ASN A 110 -8.08 9.43 -20.15
C ASN A 110 -6.80 9.20 -19.33
N VAL A 111 -5.95 10.21 -19.24
CA VAL A 111 -4.69 10.15 -18.48
C VAL A 111 -4.94 10.57 -17.04
N SER A 112 -4.32 9.89 -16.10
CA SER A 112 -4.45 10.22 -14.66
C SER A 112 -3.88 11.61 -14.35
N ASP A 113 -4.47 12.26 -13.32
CA ASP A 113 -4.08 13.60 -12.87
C ASP A 113 -2.76 13.59 -12.08
N THR A 114 -2.46 12.45 -11.43
CA THR A 114 -1.29 12.26 -10.58
C THR A 114 -0.63 10.89 -10.86
N VAL A 115 0.51 10.64 -10.23
CA VAL A 115 1.15 9.31 -10.25
C VAL A 115 0.25 8.28 -9.59
N VAL A 116 0.37 7.02 -10.02
CA VAL A 116 -0.36 5.91 -9.41
C VAL A 116 0.08 5.69 -7.97
N ASN A 117 -0.86 5.36 -7.09
CA ASN A 117 -0.61 5.05 -5.68
C ASN A 117 -0.78 3.55 -5.41
N ILE A 118 0.04 2.73 -6.08
CA ILE A 118 0.06 1.27 -5.86
C ILE A 118 0.98 0.85 -4.71
N LEU A 119 1.85 1.77 -4.23
CA LEU A 119 2.71 1.57 -3.07
C LEU A 119 2.14 2.34 -1.86
N ASP A 120 0.97 1.91 -1.38
CA ASP A 120 0.32 2.52 -0.21
C ASP A 120 1.24 2.50 1.03
N VAL A 121 1.97 1.40 1.24
CA VAL A 121 3.03 1.27 2.24
C VAL A 121 4.40 1.40 1.57
N ASN A 122 4.97 2.59 1.57
CA ASN A 122 6.31 2.85 1.01
C ASN A 122 7.43 2.71 2.06
N THR A 123 7.14 2.91 3.34
CA THR A 123 8.10 2.76 4.43
C THR A 123 7.45 1.95 5.55
N ILE A 124 8.14 0.91 6.00
CA ILE A 124 7.74 0.13 7.17
C ILE A 124 8.57 0.58 8.36
N LEU A 125 7.89 1.03 9.41
CA LEU A 125 8.47 1.43 10.69
C LEU A 125 8.33 0.28 11.69
N VAL A 126 9.46 -0.20 12.19
CA VAL A 126 9.52 -1.19 13.27
C VAL A 126 9.48 -0.44 14.59
N ASN A 127 8.38 -0.53 15.31
CA ASN A 127 8.19 0.12 16.59
C ASN A 127 8.47 -0.85 17.74
N CYS A 128 9.00 -0.33 18.87
CA CYS A 128 9.27 -1.13 20.06
C CYS A 128 9.03 -0.32 21.33
N ASN A 129 8.27 -0.87 22.27
CA ASN A 129 7.86 -0.17 23.50
C ASN A 129 8.98 0.21 24.46
N ILE A 130 10.18 -0.37 24.30
CA ILE A 130 11.32 -0.13 25.20
C ILE A 130 12.29 0.94 24.71
N VAL A 131 12.10 1.48 23.50
CA VAL A 131 12.89 2.58 22.93
C VAL A 131 12.03 3.83 22.77
N ASN A 132 12.62 5.02 22.87
CA ASN A 132 11.90 6.29 22.74
C ASN A 132 12.79 7.45 22.25
N ASN A 133 13.87 7.15 21.54
CA ASN A 133 14.86 8.14 21.11
C ASN A 133 14.82 8.40 19.60
N SER A 134 13.74 8.02 18.95
CA SER A 134 13.49 8.31 17.54
C SER A 134 12.43 9.39 17.39
N TYR A 135 12.35 9.97 16.20
CA TYR A 135 11.36 11.01 15.87
C TYR A 135 10.62 10.62 14.59
N LEU A 136 9.32 10.84 14.58
CA LEU A 136 8.46 10.75 13.40
C LEU A 136 7.69 12.06 13.27
N LYS A 137 7.83 12.73 12.12
CA LYS A 137 7.15 14.02 11.84
C LYS A 137 7.34 15.06 12.96
N GLY A 138 8.55 15.10 13.55
CA GLY A 138 8.91 16.06 14.61
C GLY A 138 8.47 15.66 16.03
N SER A 139 7.78 14.55 16.23
CA SER A 139 7.37 14.03 17.53
C SER A 139 8.17 12.78 17.92
N HIS A 140 8.39 12.59 19.23
CA HIS A 140 9.01 11.37 19.73
C HIS A 140 8.21 10.13 19.32
N ALA A 141 8.92 9.12 18.83
CA ALA A 141 8.33 7.87 18.37
C ALA A 141 9.18 6.66 18.84
N PRO A 142 8.53 5.53 19.14
CA PRO A 142 9.22 4.32 19.60
C PRO A 142 9.80 3.49 18.42
N ILE A 143 10.39 4.15 17.44
CA ILE A 143 10.89 3.51 16.21
C ILE A 143 12.27 2.94 16.46
N LEU A 144 12.41 1.63 16.30
CA LEU A 144 13.64 0.88 16.42
C LEU A 144 14.41 0.83 15.09
N TYR A 145 13.67 0.69 13.97
CA TYR A 145 14.23 0.56 12.63
C TYR A 145 13.20 0.96 11.57
N SER A 146 13.65 1.40 10.41
CA SER A 146 12.80 1.66 9.26
C SER A 146 13.41 1.11 7.97
N PHE A 147 12.55 0.67 7.04
CA PHE A 147 13.00 0.16 5.76
C PHE A 147 11.91 0.25 4.68
N PHE A 148 12.34 0.12 3.42
CA PHE A 148 11.44 0.04 2.27
C PHE A 148 11.19 -1.42 1.89
N PRO A 149 9.95 -1.83 1.59
CA PRO A 149 9.67 -3.15 1.02
C PRO A 149 10.15 -3.18 -0.44
N ASN A 150 11.40 -3.62 -0.66
CA ASN A 150 12.04 -3.65 -1.98
C ASN A 150 11.82 -4.97 -2.73
N VAL A 151 10.67 -5.59 -2.54
CA VAL A 151 10.26 -6.84 -3.20
C VAL A 151 8.85 -6.68 -3.74
N LYS A 152 8.49 -7.51 -4.73
CA LYS A 152 7.12 -7.54 -5.25
C LYS A 152 6.13 -8.17 -4.27
N PRO A 153 4.83 -7.85 -4.35
CA PRO A 153 3.77 -8.51 -3.59
C PRO A 153 3.91 -10.04 -3.62
N GLY A 154 3.62 -10.69 -2.49
CA GLY A 154 3.73 -12.14 -2.30
C GLY A 154 5.16 -12.67 -2.10
N ARG A 155 6.19 -11.80 -2.14
CA ARG A 155 7.58 -12.22 -1.92
C ARG A 155 7.99 -12.01 -0.47
N LYS A 156 8.97 -12.82 -0.03
CA LYS A 156 9.57 -12.70 1.30
C LYS A 156 10.40 -11.42 1.40
N ILE A 157 10.14 -10.66 2.46
CA ILE A 157 10.92 -9.51 2.88
C ILE A 157 11.95 -10.01 3.90
N VAL A 158 13.23 -9.82 3.61
CA VAL A 158 14.34 -10.08 4.55
C VAL A 158 15.13 -8.78 4.69
N LYS A 159 15.24 -8.29 5.90
CA LYS A 159 15.99 -7.07 6.20
C LYS A 159 17.01 -7.32 7.28
N GLU A 160 18.26 -7.02 6.94
CA GLU A 160 19.40 -6.98 7.83
C GLU A 160 20.00 -5.58 7.73
N PRO A 161 19.96 -4.77 8.80
CA PRO A 161 20.57 -3.45 8.79
C PRO A 161 22.07 -3.52 8.50
N SER A 162 22.52 -2.82 7.48
CA SER A 162 23.95 -2.74 7.13
C SER A 162 24.76 -1.96 8.16
N THR A 163 24.10 -1.06 8.89
CA THR A 163 24.71 -0.28 9.98
C THR A 163 23.90 -0.45 11.25
N ILE A 164 24.58 -0.79 12.31
CA ILE A 164 23.99 -1.00 13.63
C ILE A 164 23.85 0.34 14.34
N ALA A 165 22.60 0.78 14.53
CA ALA A 165 22.28 1.95 15.35
C ALA A 165 21.73 1.49 16.70
N TYR A 166 22.52 1.60 17.75
CA TYR A 166 22.08 1.28 19.10
C TYR A 166 21.21 2.39 19.68
N LEU A 167 19.99 2.06 20.04
CA LEU A 167 19.05 2.98 20.72
C LEU A 167 19.02 2.72 22.22
N ALA A 168 19.07 3.79 23.00
CA ALA A 168 19.02 3.69 24.46
C ALA A 168 17.68 3.13 24.94
N VAL A 169 17.75 2.21 25.89
CA VAL A 169 16.57 1.66 26.57
C VAL A 169 16.09 2.66 27.62
N ASN A 170 14.81 2.97 27.60
CA ASN A 170 14.17 3.92 28.53
C ASN A 170 13.77 3.29 29.88
N GLN A 171 14.04 2.00 30.08
CA GLN A 171 13.62 1.24 31.27
C GLN A 171 14.79 0.47 31.89
N LYS A 172 14.86 0.45 33.23
CA LYS A 172 15.82 -0.34 33.99
C LYS A 172 15.39 -1.82 34.11
N TYR A 173 14.11 -2.07 34.12
CA TYR A 173 13.50 -3.40 34.18
C TYR A 173 12.54 -3.57 33.01
N ILE A 174 12.69 -4.64 32.25
CA ILE A 174 11.92 -4.92 31.04
C ILE A 174 10.98 -6.11 31.32
N PRO A 175 9.73 -5.87 31.69
CA PRO A 175 8.76 -6.94 31.96
C PRO A 175 8.26 -7.61 30.69
N ASN A 176 8.20 -6.86 29.59
CA ASN A 176 7.81 -7.36 28.27
C ASN A 176 8.45 -6.54 27.15
N ILE A 177 8.52 -7.13 25.98
CA ILE A 177 8.93 -6.50 24.73
C ILE A 177 7.76 -6.62 23.78
N ARG A 178 7.21 -5.48 23.34
CA ARG A 178 6.17 -5.40 22.31
C ARG A 178 6.77 -4.75 21.07
N ILE A 179 6.63 -5.44 19.93
CA ILE A 179 7.03 -4.93 18.62
C ILE A 179 5.79 -4.89 17.73
N TRP A 180 5.64 -3.81 16.97
CA TRP A 180 4.58 -3.67 15.96
C TRP A 180 5.10 -2.90 14.76
N LEU A 181 4.49 -3.14 13.60
CA LEU A 181 4.86 -2.52 12.34
C LEU A 181 3.80 -1.51 11.93
N THR A 182 4.27 -0.34 11.51
CA THR A 182 3.42 0.70 10.96
C THR A 182 3.95 1.19 9.61
N ASP A 183 3.07 1.81 8.84
CA ASP A 183 3.44 2.55 7.65
C ASP A 183 4.12 3.89 7.99
N GLN A 184 4.43 4.68 6.98
CA GLN A 184 5.00 6.03 7.07
C GLN A 184 4.12 7.04 7.81
N ASP A 185 2.82 6.77 7.94
CA ASP A 185 1.83 7.62 8.61
C ASP A 185 1.53 7.19 10.04
N GLY A 186 2.07 6.04 10.47
CA GLY A 186 1.88 5.47 11.80
C GLY A 186 0.70 4.50 11.89
N ASN A 187 0.04 4.15 10.79
CA ASN A 187 -1.03 3.17 10.77
C ASN A 187 -0.45 1.75 10.88
N ILE A 188 -1.10 0.89 11.67
CA ILE A 188 -0.69 -0.51 11.79
C ILE A 188 -0.86 -1.24 10.45
N ILE A 189 0.18 -1.93 10.00
CA ILE A 189 0.15 -2.71 8.77
C ILE A 189 -0.50 -4.07 9.07
N ASP A 190 -1.52 -4.42 8.28
CA ASP A 190 -2.12 -5.76 8.28
C ASP A 190 -1.34 -6.69 7.34
N PHE A 191 -0.59 -7.60 7.89
CA PHE A 191 0.14 -8.64 7.14
C PHE A 191 -0.73 -9.86 6.80
N ARG A 192 -2.06 -9.78 6.98
CA ARG A 192 -3.01 -10.84 6.61
C ARG A 192 -2.70 -12.19 7.24
N GLY A 193 -2.26 -12.17 8.51
CA GLY A 193 -1.93 -13.37 9.27
C GLY A 193 -0.55 -13.96 9.00
N GLU A 194 0.27 -13.33 8.16
CA GLU A 194 1.65 -13.77 7.94
C GLU A 194 2.53 -13.60 9.18
N VAL A 195 3.44 -14.54 9.36
CA VAL A 195 4.36 -14.54 10.50
C VAL A 195 5.45 -13.48 10.29
N ILE A 196 5.73 -12.75 11.36
CA ILE A 196 6.80 -11.77 11.40
C ILE A 196 7.85 -12.27 12.39
N THR A 197 9.10 -12.46 11.91
CA THR A 197 10.21 -12.90 12.72
C THR A 197 11.17 -11.72 12.95
N TYR A 198 11.50 -11.46 14.21
CA TYR A 198 12.45 -10.45 14.61
C TYR A 198 13.63 -11.08 15.33
N ARG A 199 14.81 -10.57 15.05
CA ARG A 199 15.98 -10.80 15.88
C ARG A 199 16.45 -9.46 16.43
N LEU A 200 16.50 -9.37 17.74
CA LEU A 200 17.01 -8.21 18.46
C LEU A 200 18.37 -8.53 19.06
N HIS A 201 19.25 -7.56 19.06
CA HIS A 201 20.53 -7.65 19.77
C HIS A 201 20.58 -6.58 20.87
N MET A 202 20.99 -6.98 22.05
CA MET A 202 21.18 -6.09 23.19
C MET A 202 22.65 -6.00 23.54
N LYS A 203 23.14 -4.79 23.78
CA LYS A 203 24.48 -4.52 24.31
C LYS A 203 24.34 -3.78 25.63
N GLN A 204 24.99 -4.28 26.66
CA GLN A 204 25.17 -3.58 27.93
C GLN A 204 26.49 -2.78 27.87
N LEU A 205 26.44 -1.51 28.29
CA LEU A 205 27.63 -0.67 28.52
C LEU A 205 28.04 -0.77 29.98
#